data_4fef76c3a36e64b360ede6cf86b7f6d3
#
_entry.id   4fef76c3a36e64b360ede6cf86b7f6d3
#
_cell.length_a   1.000
_cell.length_b   1.000
_cell.length_c   1.000
_cell.angle_alpha   90.00
_cell.angle_beta   90.00
_cell.angle_gamma   90.00
#
_symmetry.space_group_name_H-M   'P 1'
#
loop_
_entity.id
_entity.type
_entity.pdbx_description
1 polymer ?
#
loop_
_entity_poly.entity_id
_entity_poly.type
_entity_poly.pdbx_seq_one_letter_code
_entity_poly.pdbx_strand_id
1 'polypeptide(L)'
;MFTGGGRNRVLLLVGALGLTAGLSGCAAKVTREDFSAEMSRLREEVQAGDTQLGARIDSTNQLMADHTRRLDALDQELQAFRSEYNVSIARTKDMMKFNVPVHFEFAQSELREADQPVLDRFATVVQEYYPGAIVTVEGFTDPAGAAAYNRRLGQHRADAVKEYLTSAGGFDATQLKSVSYGESRNRQVVPGAKGPGDAGLENRRVALVIDHAAIATDQLATVR
;
A
#
# COMPACT_ATOMS: atom_id res chain seq x y z
N MET A 1 -22.43 6.71 -8.64
CA MET A 1 -23.18 7.90 -8.20
C MET A 1 -22.23 8.75 -7.36
N PHE A 2 -21.53 9.66 -8.03
CA PHE A 2 -20.51 10.53 -7.41
C PHE A 2 -21.16 11.89 -7.16
N THR A 3 -21.24 12.32 -5.91
CA THR A 3 -21.51 13.71 -5.57
C THR A 3 -20.69 14.10 -4.33
N GLY A 4 -19.83 15.07 -4.49
CA GLY A 4 -19.12 15.67 -3.36
C GLY A 4 -17.95 16.54 -3.78
N GLY A 5 -18.20 17.46 -4.71
CA GLY A 5 -17.21 18.49 -5.07
C GLY A 5 -17.07 19.52 -3.96
N GLY A 6 -15.93 19.54 -3.28
CA GLY A 6 -15.50 20.67 -2.47
C GLY A 6 -15.22 21.88 -3.36
N ARG A 7 -16.21 22.75 -3.53
CA ARG A 7 -16.07 24.00 -4.28
C ARG A 7 -15.37 25.00 -3.37
N ASN A 8 -14.07 25.18 -3.58
CA ASN A 8 -13.37 26.38 -3.11
C ASN A 8 -14.07 27.59 -3.74
N ARG A 9 -14.87 28.25 -2.92
CA ARG A 9 -15.48 29.53 -3.28
C ARG A 9 -14.38 30.58 -3.19
N VAL A 10 -13.69 30.79 -4.30
CA VAL A 10 -13.04 32.08 -4.55
C VAL A 10 -14.19 33.06 -4.69
N LEU A 11 -14.44 33.84 -3.66
CA LEU A 11 -15.41 34.91 -3.70
C LEU A 11 -14.84 36.03 -4.59
N LEU A 12 -15.12 35.97 -5.87
CA LEU A 12 -14.99 37.10 -6.77
C LEU A 12 -16.10 38.09 -6.41
N LEU A 13 -15.80 39.02 -5.53
CA LEU A 13 -16.62 40.22 -5.32
C LEU A 13 -16.44 41.13 -6.55
N VAL A 14 -17.09 40.78 -7.64
CA VAL A 14 -17.38 41.75 -8.71
C VAL A 14 -18.54 42.59 -8.19
N GLY A 15 -18.19 43.75 -7.65
CA GLY A 15 -19.16 44.77 -7.30
C GLY A 15 -19.91 45.24 -8.54
N ALA A 16 -21.13 44.70 -8.73
CA ALA A 16 -22.08 45.25 -9.67
C ALA A 16 -22.50 46.63 -9.18
N LEU A 17 -21.96 47.70 -9.77
CA LEU A 17 -22.42 49.06 -9.58
C LEU A 17 -23.81 49.16 -10.21
N GLY A 18 -24.86 48.93 -9.39
CA GLY A 18 -26.23 49.19 -9.79
C GLY A 18 -26.47 50.71 -9.82
N LEU A 19 -26.67 51.23 -10.98
CA LEU A 19 -27.07 52.62 -11.24
C LEU A 19 -28.56 52.73 -10.83
N THR A 20 -28.88 53.16 -9.62
CA THR A 20 -30.21 53.68 -9.28
C THR A 20 -30.08 55.20 -9.09
N ALA A 21 -30.62 55.90 -10.04
CA ALA A 21 -30.82 57.37 -9.93
C ALA A 21 -31.86 57.66 -8.83
N GLY A 22 -31.46 58.42 -7.83
CA GLY A 22 -32.39 58.95 -6.87
C GLY A 22 -31.74 59.49 -5.59
N LEU A 23 -31.47 60.81 -5.57
CA LEU A 23 -31.47 61.72 -4.37
C LEU A 23 -30.34 61.59 -3.34
N SER A 24 -29.45 62.58 -3.38
CA SER A 24 -28.76 63.15 -2.21
C SER A 24 -27.94 62.19 -1.32
N GLY A 25 -26.83 61.74 -1.83
CA GLY A 25 -25.75 61.19 -1.05
C GLY A 25 -24.46 61.50 -1.72
N CYS A 26 -23.51 62.08 -1.01
CA CYS A 26 -22.17 62.39 -1.51
C CYS A 26 -21.61 61.12 -2.18
N ALA A 27 -21.59 61.11 -3.49
CA ALA A 27 -20.72 60.19 -4.25
C ALA A 27 -19.30 60.49 -3.76
N ALA A 28 -18.76 59.65 -2.89
CA ALA A 28 -17.38 59.76 -2.45
C ALA A 28 -16.53 59.71 -3.74
N LYS A 29 -15.98 60.88 -4.11
CA LYS A 29 -15.15 61.02 -5.27
C LYS A 29 -13.90 60.20 -5.01
N VAL A 30 -13.82 59.04 -5.60
CA VAL A 30 -12.60 58.20 -5.51
C VAL A 30 -11.45 59.08 -6.02
N THR A 31 -10.57 59.40 -5.08
CA THR A 31 -9.39 60.18 -5.44
C THR A 31 -8.36 59.36 -6.14
N ARG A 32 -7.47 59.99 -6.87
CA ARG A 32 -6.37 59.30 -7.56
C ARG A 32 -5.46 58.60 -6.50
N GLU A 33 -5.41 59.16 -5.32
CA GLU A 33 -4.65 58.65 -4.18
C GLU A 33 -5.29 57.35 -3.63
N ASP A 34 -6.62 57.32 -3.44
CA ASP A 34 -7.36 56.14 -2.98
C ASP A 34 -7.20 55.00 -3.97
N PHE A 35 -7.30 55.30 -5.27
CA PHE A 35 -7.11 54.28 -6.31
C PHE A 35 -5.68 53.71 -6.31
N SER A 36 -4.67 54.59 -6.16
CA SER A 36 -3.27 54.14 -6.11
C SER A 36 -2.95 53.32 -4.89
N ALA A 37 -3.52 53.65 -3.75
CA ALA A 37 -3.38 52.91 -2.51
C ALA A 37 -4.00 51.49 -2.63
N GLU A 38 -5.20 51.39 -3.21
CA GLU A 38 -5.86 50.12 -3.42
C GLU A 38 -5.13 49.21 -4.42
N MET A 39 -4.61 49.82 -5.49
CA MET A 39 -3.77 49.11 -6.47
C MET A 39 -2.46 48.59 -5.85
N SER A 40 -1.88 49.33 -4.93
CA SER A 40 -0.68 48.86 -4.19
C SER A 40 -1.00 47.72 -3.27
N ARG A 41 -2.12 47.78 -2.54
CA ARG A 41 -2.60 46.68 -1.70
C ARG A 41 -2.85 45.40 -2.49
N LEU A 42 -3.57 45.51 -3.61
CA LEU A 42 -3.82 44.37 -4.48
C LEU A 42 -2.54 43.73 -5.03
N ARG A 43 -1.53 44.56 -5.36
CA ARG A 43 -0.22 44.05 -5.80
C ARG A 43 0.48 43.28 -4.67
N GLU A 44 0.48 43.82 -3.46
CA GLU A 44 1.07 43.15 -2.30
C GLU A 44 0.37 41.82 -2.00
N GLU A 45 -0.96 41.82 -2.07
CA GLU A 45 -1.75 40.58 -1.81
C GLU A 45 -1.48 39.51 -2.90
N VAL A 46 -1.44 39.90 -4.17
CA VAL A 46 -1.09 39.00 -5.29
C VAL A 46 0.33 38.45 -5.10
N GLN A 47 1.30 39.35 -4.80
CA GLN A 47 2.69 38.95 -4.61
C GLN A 47 2.87 38.01 -3.40
N ALA A 48 2.16 38.26 -2.33
CA ALA A 48 2.14 37.34 -1.16
C ALA A 48 1.53 35.99 -1.51
N GLY A 49 0.43 35.98 -2.27
CA GLY A 49 -0.20 34.79 -2.79
C GLY A 49 0.71 33.97 -3.70
N ASP A 50 1.39 34.62 -4.63
CA ASP A 50 2.35 33.97 -5.54
C ASP A 50 3.54 33.38 -4.77
N THR A 51 4.05 34.08 -3.77
CA THR A 51 5.14 33.58 -2.92
C THR A 51 4.69 32.34 -2.14
N GLN A 52 3.48 32.37 -1.56
CA GLN A 52 2.93 31.22 -0.83
C GLN A 52 2.67 30.03 -1.76
N LEU A 53 2.18 30.30 -2.98
CA LEU A 53 1.95 29.25 -3.96
C LEU A 53 3.29 28.63 -4.42
N GLY A 54 4.30 29.44 -4.65
CA GLY A 54 5.66 29.00 -4.98
C GLY A 54 6.22 28.05 -3.90
N ALA A 55 6.13 28.46 -2.62
CA ALA A 55 6.58 27.63 -1.51
C ALA A 55 5.83 26.27 -1.42
N ARG A 56 4.52 26.27 -1.72
CA ARG A 56 3.72 25.03 -1.76
C ARG A 56 4.13 24.13 -2.93
N ILE A 57 4.41 24.71 -4.09
CA ILE A 57 4.90 23.96 -5.25
C ILE A 57 6.25 23.32 -4.93
N ASP A 58 7.18 24.07 -4.33
CA ASP A 58 8.49 23.56 -3.95
C ASP A 58 8.39 22.42 -2.94
N SER A 59 7.54 22.57 -1.92
CA SER A 59 7.26 21.50 -0.95
C SER A 59 6.68 20.24 -1.62
N THR A 60 5.73 20.43 -2.56
CA THR A 60 5.15 19.30 -3.30
C THR A 60 6.19 18.61 -4.19
N ASN A 61 7.05 19.37 -4.85
CA ASN A 61 8.14 18.83 -5.67
C ASN A 61 9.15 18.03 -4.83
N GLN A 62 9.47 18.51 -3.62
CA GLN A 62 10.33 17.78 -2.68
C GLN A 62 9.69 16.45 -2.24
N LEU A 63 8.40 16.47 -1.91
CA LEU A 63 7.65 15.25 -1.58
C LEU A 63 7.64 14.26 -2.75
N MET A 64 7.38 14.73 -3.97
CA MET A 64 7.41 13.90 -5.17
C MET A 64 8.78 13.28 -5.41
N ALA A 65 9.86 14.03 -5.24
CA ALA A 65 11.22 13.51 -5.35
C ALA A 65 11.53 12.46 -4.28
N ASP A 66 11.04 12.65 -3.05
CA ASP A 66 11.20 11.66 -1.98
C ASP A 66 10.43 10.38 -2.28
N HIS A 67 9.17 10.48 -2.69
CA HIS A 67 8.37 9.33 -3.11
C HIS A 67 9.02 8.54 -4.24
N THR A 68 9.57 9.23 -5.24
CA THR A 68 10.28 8.57 -6.35
C THR A 68 11.48 7.77 -5.83
N ARG A 69 12.32 8.37 -4.98
CA ARG A 69 13.46 7.66 -4.38
C ARG A 69 13.05 6.41 -3.58
N ARG A 70 11.96 6.50 -2.82
CA ARG A 70 11.44 5.36 -2.05
C ARG A 70 10.91 4.24 -2.95
N LEU A 71 10.25 4.58 -4.05
CA LEU A 71 9.80 3.59 -5.04
C LEU A 71 10.97 2.90 -5.73
N ASP A 72 12.00 3.65 -6.12
CA ASP A 72 13.20 3.08 -6.74
C ASP A 72 13.94 2.14 -5.76
N ALA A 73 14.05 2.53 -4.49
CA ALA A 73 14.64 1.70 -3.46
C ALA A 73 13.84 0.41 -3.24
N LEU A 74 12.51 0.49 -3.18
CA LEU A 74 11.65 -0.68 -3.07
C LEU A 74 11.79 -1.62 -4.27
N ASP A 75 11.83 -1.09 -5.49
CA ASP A 75 12.02 -1.93 -6.69
C ASP A 75 13.36 -2.65 -6.68
N GLN A 76 14.43 -1.99 -6.28
CA GLN A 76 15.75 -2.61 -6.11
C GLN A 76 15.71 -3.71 -5.04
N GLU A 77 15.08 -3.44 -3.91
CA GLU A 77 14.95 -4.39 -2.81
C GLU A 77 14.15 -5.65 -3.21
N LEU A 78 13.04 -5.46 -3.92
CA LEU A 78 12.24 -6.57 -4.44
C LEU A 78 12.99 -7.38 -5.51
N GLN A 79 13.81 -6.74 -6.33
CA GLN A 79 14.66 -7.45 -7.30
C GLN A 79 15.74 -8.25 -6.61
N ALA A 80 16.40 -7.68 -5.59
CA ALA A 80 17.37 -8.39 -4.77
C ALA A 80 16.75 -9.60 -4.09
N PHE A 81 15.60 -9.43 -3.44
CA PHE A 81 14.88 -10.52 -2.79
C PHE A 81 14.49 -11.64 -3.77
N ARG A 82 14.01 -11.27 -4.95
CA ARG A 82 13.67 -12.26 -6.00
C ARG A 82 14.88 -13.05 -6.46
N SER A 83 16.02 -12.39 -6.65
CA SER A 83 17.24 -13.06 -7.15
C SER A 83 17.93 -13.88 -6.06
N GLU A 84 17.94 -13.41 -4.82
CA GLU A 84 18.59 -14.08 -3.69
C GLU A 84 17.88 -15.39 -3.31
N TYR A 85 16.55 -15.36 -3.25
CA TYR A 85 15.74 -16.50 -2.79
C TYR A 85 14.88 -17.14 -3.87
N ASN A 86 15.06 -16.78 -5.13
CA ASN A 86 14.23 -17.27 -6.24
C ASN A 86 12.71 -17.07 -6.01
N VAL A 87 12.33 -15.93 -5.41
CA VAL A 87 10.96 -15.61 -5.09
C VAL A 87 10.21 -15.13 -6.32
N SER A 88 9.04 -15.70 -6.59
CA SER A 88 8.12 -15.19 -7.62
C SER A 88 7.09 -14.26 -6.99
N ILE A 89 6.99 -13.04 -7.51
CA ILE A 89 6.05 -12.02 -7.02
C ILE A 89 4.99 -11.74 -8.08
N ALA A 90 3.72 -12.03 -7.75
CA ALA A 90 2.58 -11.67 -8.57
C ALA A 90 1.86 -10.46 -7.97
N ARG A 91 1.68 -9.40 -8.76
CA ARG A 91 1.00 -8.16 -8.34
C ARG A 91 -0.37 -8.04 -8.99
N THR A 92 -1.36 -7.64 -8.21
CA THR A 92 -2.65 -7.13 -8.66
C THR A 92 -2.83 -5.70 -8.14
N LYS A 93 -3.95 -5.04 -8.47
CA LYS A 93 -4.20 -3.66 -8.04
C LYS A 93 -4.11 -3.46 -6.52
N ASP A 94 -4.61 -4.42 -5.74
CA ASP A 94 -4.79 -4.27 -4.30
C ASP A 94 -4.01 -5.30 -3.47
N MET A 95 -3.35 -6.26 -4.13
CA MET A 95 -2.64 -7.35 -3.44
C MET A 95 -1.32 -7.69 -4.13
N MET A 96 -0.35 -8.10 -3.33
CA MET A 96 0.91 -8.65 -3.78
C MET A 96 1.11 -10.04 -3.18
N LYS A 97 1.30 -11.03 -4.04
CA LYS A 97 1.55 -12.41 -3.64
C LYS A 97 3.01 -12.78 -3.84
N PHE A 98 3.65 -13.20 -2.77
CA PHE A 98 5.00 -13.73 -2.75
C PHE A 98 4.92 -15.26 -2.70
N ASN A 99 5.36 -15.92 -3.75
CA ASN A 99 5.61 -17.35 -3.71
C ASN A 99 7.06 -17.55 -3.23
N VAL A 100 7.21 -17.59 -1.92
CA VAL A 100 8.50 -17.84 -1.26
C VAL A 100 8.81 -19.33 -1.30
N PRO A 101 10.07 -19.74 -1.44
CA PRO A 101 10.46 -21.15 -1.47
C PRO A 101 10.47 -21.79 -0.07
N VAL A 102 9.38 -21.62 0.68
CA VAL A 102 9.15 -22.29 1.97
C VAL A 102 8.42 -23.59 1.70
N HIS A 103 9.16 -24.69 1.75
CA HIS A 103 8.65 -26.02 1.44
C HIS A 103 8.63 -26.91 2.69
N PHE A 104 7.78 -27.90 2.66
CA PHE A 104 7.59 -28.82 3.77
C PHE A 104 7.85 -30.27 3.35
N GLU A 105 8.39 -31.03 4.30
CA GLU A 105 8.53 -32.46 4.13
C GLU A 105 7.16 -33.15 4.00
N PHE A 106 7.17 -34.34 3.41
CA PHE A 106 5.96 -35.11 3.18
C PHE A 106 5.24 -35.39 4.50
N ALA A 107 3.96 -35.07 4.57
CA ALA A 107 3.10 -35.20 5.74
C ALA A 107 3.55 -34.37 6.97
N GLN A 108 4.48 -33.43 6.82
CA GLN A 108 4.95 -32.57 7.91
C GLN A 108 4.49 -31.12 7.75
N SER A 109 4.43 -30.41 8.87
CA SER A 109 4.10 -28.98 8.96
C SER A 109 5.15 -28.16 9.72
N GLU A 110 6.27 -28.78 10.06
CA GLU A 110 7.37 -28.13 10.75
C GLU A 110 8.16 -27.24 9.80
N LEU A 111 8.41 -25.99 10.21
CA LEU A 111 9.21 -25.05 9.43
C LEU A 111 10.68 -25.44 9.51
N ARG A 112 11.31 -25.62 8.36
CA ARG A 112 12.73 -25.96 8.30
C ARG A 112 13.59 -24.74 8.61
N GLU A 113 14.69 -24.92 9.34
CA GLU A 113 15.64 -23.86 9.63
C GLU A 113 16.21 -23.21 8.35
N ALA A 114 16.39 -24.02 7.31
CA ALA A 114 16.90 -23.53 6.00
C ALA A 114 15.94 -22.54 5.32
N ASP A 115 14.64 -22.54 5.67
CA ASP A 115 13.65 -21.65 5.08
C ASP A 115 13.41 -20.37 5.94
N GLN A 116 14.00 -20.27 7.13
CA GLN A 116 13.85 -19.11 8.00
C GLN A 116 14.44 -17.81 7.38
N PRO A 117 15.63 -17.81 6.76
CA PRO A 117 16.22 -16.59 6.21
C PRO A 117 15.33 -15.89 5.15
N VAL A 118 14.60 -16.66 4.33
CA VAL A 118 13.70 -16.04 3.33
C VAL A 118 12.49 -15.40 4.00
N LEU A 119 12.03 -15.93 5.14
CA LEU A 119 10.95 -15.34 5.93
C LEU A 119 11.41 -14.07 6.67
N ASP A 120 12.64 -14.05 7.19
CA ASP A 120 13.25 -12.86 7.80
C ASP A 120 13.39 -11.73 6.77
N ARG A 121 13.84 -12.09 5.57
CA ARG A 121 13.96 -11.13 4.47
C ARG A 121 12.59 -10.59 4.05
N PHE A 122 11.59 -11.45 3.93
CA PHE A 122 10.20 -11.03 3.69
C PHE A 122 9.70 -10.07 4.76
N ALA A 123 9.93 -10.41 6.04
CA ALA A 123 9.53 -9.57 7.17
C ALA A 123 10.16 -8.18 7.10
N THR A 124 11.47 -8.09 6.84
CA THR A 124 12.18 -6.82 6.67
C THR A 124 11.55 -5.96 5.57
N VAL A 125 11.34 -6.52 4.39
CA VAL A 125 10.75 -5.80 3.24
C VAL A 125 9.34 -5.31 3.57
N VAL A 126 8.51 -6.14 4.20
CA VAL A 126 7.13 -5.74 4.50
C VAL A 126 7.06 -4.66 5.57
N GLN A 127 7.84 -4.77 6.61
CA GLN A 127 7.86 -3.77 7.69
C GLN A 127 8.38 -2.42 7.22
N GLU A 128 9.37 -2.40 6.34
CA GLU A 128 9.95 -1.17 5.83
C GLU A 128 9.06 -0.47 4.80
N TYR A 129 8.52 -1.23 3.84
CA TYR A 129 7.82 -0.64 2.69
C TYR A 129 6.29 -0.75 2.75
N TYR A 130 5.74 -1.63 3.59
CA TYR A 130 4.30 -1.86 3.76
C TYR A 130 3.88 -1.86 5.24
N PRO A 131 4.26 -0.82 6.02
CA PRO A 131 3.92 -0.76 7.44
C PRO A 131 2.41 -0.82 7.64
N GLY A 132 1.96 -1.69 8.55
CA GLY A 132 0.53 -1.90 8.81
C GLY A 132 -0.21 -2.80 7.83
N ALA A 133 0.45 -3.34 6.80
CA ALA A 133 -0.17 -4.28 5.88
C ALA A 133 -0.67 -5.54 6.57
N ILE A 134 -1.79 -6.06 6.08
CA ILE A 134 -2.28 -7.38 6.48
C ILE A 134 -1.63 -8.43 5.58
N VAL A 135 -0.95 -9.40 6.19
CA VAL A 135 -0.33 -10.52 5.49
C VAL A 135 -1.16 -11.78 5.70
N THR A 136 -1.58 -12.41 4.62
CA THR A 136 -2.24 -13.72 4.64
C THR A 136 -1.23 -14.79 4.26
N VAL A 137 -1.03 -15.75 5.17
CA VAL A 137 -0.20 -16.93 4.98
C VAL A 137 -1.07 -18.04 4.39
N GLU A 138 -0.84 -18.38 3.13
CA GLU A 138 -1.59 -19.41 2.40
C GLU A 138 -0.85 -20.75 2.44
N GLY A 139 -1.44 -21.79 3.04
CA GLY A 139 -0.86 -23.13 3.13
C GLY A 139 -1.39 -24.09 2.09
N PHE A 140 -0.49 -24.84 1.47
CA PHE A 140 -0.76 -25.79 0.40
C PHE A 140 -0.18 -27.17 0.70
N THR A 141 -0.78 -28.19 0.08
CA THR A 141 -0.29 -29.58 0.10
C THR A 141 -0.18 -30.10 -1.33
N ASP A 142 0.56 -31.17 -1.49
CA ASP A 142 0.41 -32.00 -2.67
C ASP A 142 -0.92 -32.78 -2.60
N PRO A 143 -1.38 -33.40 -3.72
CA PRO A 143 -2.64 -34.14 -3.76
C PRO A 143 -2.52 -35.58 -3.23
N ALA A 144 -1.54 -35.92 -2.41
CA ALA A 144 -1.44 -37.21 -1.74
C ALA A 144 -2.32 -37.23 -0.48
N GLY A 145 -3.22 -38.20 -0.40
CA GLY A 145 -4.09 -38.39 0.75
C GLY A 145 -5.51 -37.85 0.57
N ALA A 146 -6.25 -37.79 1.66
CA ALA A 146 -7.64 -37.31 1.66
C ALA A 146 -7.69 -35.77 1.73
N ALA A 147 -8.60 -35.14 0.99
CA ALA A 147 -8.76 -33.69 0.93
C ALA A 147 -8.95 -33.02 2.30
N ALA A 148 -9.73 -33.66 3.19
CA ALA A 148 -9.94 -33.16 4.56
C ALA A 148 -8.65 -33.17 5.40
N TYR A 149 -7.81 -34.19 5.22
CA TYR A 149 -6.48 -34.25 5.85
C TYR A 149 -5.58 -33.15 5.28
N ASN A 150 -5.51 -33.03 3.97
CA ASN A 150 -4.69 -32.03 3.28
C ASN A 150 -5.08 -30.59 3.63
N ARG A 151 -6.37 -30.33 3.84
CA ARG A 151 -6.82 -29.02 4.33
C ARG A 151 -6.28 -28.73 5.75
N ARG A 152 -6.32 -29.69 6.67
CA ARG A 152 -5.75 -29.51 8.02
C ARG A 152 -4.23 -29.36 7.98
N LEU A 153 -3.55 -30.19 7.20
CA LEU A 153 -2.10 -30.13 7.04
C LEU A 153 -1.64 -28.78 6.46
N GLY A 154 -2.34 -28.29 5.43
CA GLY A 154 -2.08 -26.96 4.88
C GLY A 154 -2.32 -25.84 5.90
N GLN A 155 -3.32 -25.99 6.79
CA GLN A 155 -3.55 -25.04 7.87
C GLN A 155 -2.40 -25.03 8.87
N HIS A 156 -1.95 -26.20 9.33
CA HIS A 156 -0.81 -26.31 10.26
C HIS A 156 0.47 -25.69 9.66
N ARG A 157 0.71 -25.86 8.36
CA ARG A 157 1.85 -25.21 7.66
C ARG A 157 1.73 -23.69 7.67
N ALA A 158 0.55 -23.18 7.35
CA ALA A 158 0.30 -21.74 7.40
C ALA A 158 0.44 -21.18 8.83
N ASP A 159 -0.04 -21.91 9.82
CA ASP A 159 0.05 -21.53 11.24
C ASP A 159 1.51 -21.51 11.72
N ALA A 160 2.33 -22.50 11.33
CA ALA A 160 3.75 -22.54 11.69
C ALA A 160 4.54 -21.33 11.14
N VAL A 161 4.28 -20.95 9.87
CA VAL A 161 4.91 -19.76 9.31
C VAL A 161 4.36 -18.48 9.94
N LYS A 162 3.07 -18.39 10.23
CA LYS A 162 2.47 -17.28 10.97
C LYS A 162 3.12 -17.13 12.36
N GLU A 163 3.28 -18.21 13.08
CA GLU A 163 3.92 -18.21 14.40
C GLU A 163 5.37 -17.71 14.32
N TYR A 164 6.13 -18.17 13.33
CA TYR A 164 7.49 -17.70 13.09
C TYR A 164 7.53 -16.20 12.80
N LEU A 165 6.70 -15.70 11.91
CA LEU A 165 6.65 -14.27 11.57
C LEU A 165 6.21 -13.40 12.76
N THR A 166 5.38 -13.94 13.66
CA THR A 166 5.00 -13.24 14.90
C THR A 166 6.15 -13.20 15.90
N SER A 167 6.85 -14.33 16.10
CA SER A 167 7.87 -14.48 17.16
C SER A 167 9.24 -13.91 16.76
N ALA A 168 9.66 -14.14 15.54
CA ALA A 168 10.97 -13.74 15.02
C ALA A 168 10.90 -12.60 13.98
N GLY A 169 9.85 -12.59 13.15
CA GLY A 169 9.69 -11.60 12.08
C GLY A 169 9.15 -10.23 12.54
N GLY A 170 8.81 -10.05 13.82
CA GLY A 170 8.39 -8.77 14.39
C GLY A 170 6.99 -8.29 13.96
N PHE A 171 6.15 -9.14 13.40
CA PHE A 171 4.77 -8.80 13.07
C PHE A 171 3.87 -8.83 14.30
N ASP A 172 2.91 -7.92 14.37
CA ASP A 172 1.79 -8.05 15.29
C ASP A 172 0.87 -9.22 14.84
N ALA A 173 0.36 -9.99 15.81
CA ALA A 173 -0.53 -11.12 15.53
C ALA A 173 -1.80 -10.70 14.76
N THR A 174 -2.25 -9.45 14.91
CA THR A 174 -3.41 -8.87 14.20
C THR A 174 -3.14 -8.61 12.73
N GLN A 175 -1.88 -8.44 12.34
CA GLN A 175 -1.45 -8.26 10.96
C GLN A 175 -1.37 -9.57 10.18
N LEU A 176 -1.39 -10.71 10.85
CA LEU A 176 -1.17 -12.01 10.23
C LEU A 176 -2.44 -12.87 10.25
N LYS A 177 -2.84 -13.32 9.06
CA LYS A 177 -3.91 -14.30 8.86
C LYS A 177 -3.30 -15.58 8.29
N SER A 178 -3.85 -16.74 8.66
CA SER A 178 -3.48 -18.02 8.05
C SER A 178 -4.71 -18.66 7.39
N VAL A 179 -4.51 -19.26 6.23
CA VAL A 179 -5.57 -19.96 5.50
C VAL A 179 -5.00 -21.14 4.74
N SER A 180 -5.75 -22.25 4.72
CA SER A 180 -5.39 -23.42 3.96
C SER A 180 -6.21 -23.57 2.70
N TYR A 181 -5.51 -23.84 1.61
CA TYR A 181 -6.10 -24.29 0.34
C TYR A 181 -5.92 -25.79 0.11
N GLY A 182 -5.17 -26.47 1.01
CA GLY A 182 -4.91 -27.91 0.90
C GLY A 182 -4.35 -28.27 -0.48
N GLU A 183 -4.95 -29.26 -1.13
CA GLU A 183 -4.57 -29.79 -2.45
C GLU A 183 -5.29 -29.11 -3.62
N SER A 184 -5.81 -27.90 -3.48
CA SER A 184 -6.61 -27.23 -4.53
C SER A 184 -5.94 -27.29 -5.91
N ARG A 185 -6.56 -27.97 -6.85
CA ARG A 185 -5.98 -28.28 -8.19
C ARG A 185 -5.57 -27.02 -8.97
N ASN A 186 -6.39 -25.98 -8.91
CA ASN A 186 -6.15 -24.71 -9.60
C ASN A 186 -5.06 -23.86 -8.94
N ARG A 187 -4.49 -24.32 -7.83
CA ARG A 187 -3.42 -23.64 -7.08
C ARG A 187 -2.14 -24.48 -6.98
N GLN A 188 -2.09 -25.63 -7.63
CA GLN A 188 -0.87 -26.45 -7.72
C GLN A 188 0.15 -25.74 -8.61
N VAL A 189 1.42 -25.78 -8.20
CA VAL A 189 2.55 -25.30 -9.01
C VAL A 189 2.87 -26.33 -10.10
N VAL A 190 2.95 -27.60 -9.70
CA VAL A 190 3.13 -28.72 -10.62
C VAL A 190 1.87 -29.58 -10.57
N PRO A 191 0.99 -29.49 -11.58
CA PRO A 191 -0.29 -30.18 -11.57
C PRO A 191 -0.12 -31.71 -11.41
N GLY A 192 -0.78 -32.27 -10.38
CA GLY A 192 -0.77 -33.70 -10.12
C GLY A 192 0.49 -34.27 -9.46
N ALA A 193 1.56 -33.50 -9.33
CA ALA A 193 2.77 -33.92 -8.64
C ALA A 193 2.50 -34.19 -7.15
N LYS A 194 2.85 -35.39 -6.67
CA LYS A 194 2.53 -35.85 -5.32
C LYS A 194 3.54 -36.86 -4.80
N GLY A 195 3.57 -37.03 -3.47
CA GLY A 195 4.32 -38.07 -2.79
C GLY A 195 5.57 -37.57 -2.07
N PRO A 196 6.31 -38.48 -1.43
CA PRO A 196 7.51 -38.16 -0.69
C PRO A 196 8.67 -37.69 -1.60
N GLY A 197 9.69 -37.11 -0.98
CA GLY A 197 10.85 -36.54 -1.69
C GLY A 197 10.46 -35.37 -2.56
N ASP A 198 11.14 -35.19 -3.67
CA ASP A 198 11.00 -34.02 -4.54
C ASP A 198 9.73 -34.06 -5.41
N ALA A 199 9.12 -35.25 -5.59
CA ALA A 199 8.00 -35.44 -6.53
C ALA A 199 6.79 -34.50 -6.28
N GLY A 200 6.50 -34.16 -5.02
CA GLY A 200 5.41 -33.25 -4.68
C GLY A 200 5.87 -31.97 -3.98
N LEU A 201 7.17 -31.72 -3.89
CA LEU A 201 7.77 -30.68 -3.07
C LEU A 201 7.22 -29.29 -3.41
N GLU A 202 7.15 -28.93 -4.68
CA GLU A 202 6.66 -27.62 -5.14
C GLU A 202 5.20 -27.33 -4.75
N ASN A 203 4.40 -28.37 -4.54
CA ASN A 203 3.02 -28.23 -4.07
C ASN A 203 2.93 -28.14 -2.54
N ARG A 204 3.92 -28.68 -1.81
CA ARG A 204 4.00 -28.62 -0.35
C ARG A 204 4.67 -27.33 0.11
N ARG A 205 3.97 -26.23 0.02
CA ARG A 205 4.54 -24.89 0.23
C ARG A 205 3.62 -23.97 1.04
N VAL A 206 4.17 -22.82 1.36
CA VAL A 206 3.42 -21.64 1.79
C VAL A 206 3.61 -20.52 0.76
N ALA A 207 2.59 -19.69 0.59
CA ALA A 207 2.70 -18.40 -0.10
C ALA A 207 2.25 -17.28 0.84
N LEU A 208 2.84 -16.11 0.69
CA LEU A 208 2.54 -14.93 1.49
C LEU A 208 1.85 -13.89 0.62
N VAL A 209 0.68 -13.41 1.05
CA VAL A 209 -0.11 -12.43 0.32
C VAL A 209 -0.23 -11.17 1.16
N ILE A 210 0.29 -10.06 0.65
CA ILE A 210 0.14 -8.74 1.25
C ILE A 210 -1.11 -8.10 0.65
N ASP A 211 -2.04 -7.71 1.52
CA ASP A 211 -3.15 -6.85 1.18
C ASP A 211 -2.76 -5.41 1.53
N HIS A 212 -2.50 -4.60 0.51
CA HIS A 212 -2.13 -3.20 0.68
C HIS A 212 -3.29 -2.23 0.43
N ALA A 213 -4.47 -2.72 0.05
CA ALA A 213 -5.66 -1.88 -0.06
C ALA A 213 -6.07 -1.27 1.29
N ALA A 214 -5.82 -1.99 2.39
CA ALA A 214 -6.07 -1.52 3.74
C ALA A 214 -5.21 -0.29 4.11
N ILE A 215 -3.97 -0.19 3.60
CA ILE A 215 -3.05 0.92 3.88
C ILE A 215 -3.54 2.21 3.22
N ALA A 216 -4.06 2.14 2.00
CA ALA A 216 -4.55 3.29 1.26
C ALA A 216 -5.78 3.95 1.92
N THR A 217 -6.60 3.18 2.63
CA THR A 217 -7.78 3.67 3.36
C THR A 217 -7.41 4.38 4.66
N ASP A 218 -6.40 3.93 5.36
CA ASP A 218 -5.96 4.52 6.63
C ASP A 218 -5.23 5.86 6.42
N GLN A 219 -4.42 5.97 5.39
CA GLN A 219 -3.74 7.22 5.03
C GLN A 219 -4.72 8.32 4.58
N LEU A 220 -5.84 7.96 3.95
CA LEU A 220 -6.90 8.91 3.59
C LEU A 220 -7.75 9.36 4.78
N ALA A 221 -7.82 8.58 5.85
CA ALA A 221 -8.51 8.93 7.09
C ALA A 221 -7.71 9.92 7.96
N THR A 222 -6.39 9.95 7.83
CA THR A 222 -5.49 10.81 8.63
C THR A 222 -5.31 12.23 8.04
N VAL A 223 -5.81 12.49 6.83
CA VAL A 223 -5.73 13.79 6.12
C VAL A 223 -7.04 14.60 6.22
N ARG A 224 -7.90 14.31 7.21
CA ARG A 224 -9.12 15.09 7.49
C ARG A 224 -8.97 16.01 8.69
#